data_d27f3617eb9090beae7c83da5eea1638
#
_entry.id   d27f3617eb9090beae7c83da5eea1638
#
_cell.length_a   1.000
_cell.length_b   1.000
_cell.length_c   1.000
_cell.angle_alpha   90.00
_cell.angle_beta   90.00
_cell.angle_gamma   90.00
#
_symmetry.space_group_name_H-M   'P 1'
#
loop_
_entity.id
_entity.type
_entity.pdbx_description
1 polymer ?
#
loop_
_entity_poly.entity_id
_entity_poly.type
_entity_poly.pdbx_seq_one_letter_code
_entity_poly.pdbx_strand_id
1 'polypeptide(L)'
;MVVTGASTGMGAATARELARHGFHVLAGVRRDSDGTSLRADRIEPVILDITDPDHVAALAARVERGPWPLRALVNNAGVPGAGPVEVMPLSQWRRIFEVNLFGHVAVTQALLPALLRGKGRVVNISSLNGKISMAGYGPYAASKFAMEAMSDALRNELAPHGVQVVVVEPGGVKTEMSRVGLAALSRLDEAMTPEQNARYGTLMQAIPSHVAAFTKAGVTSDIAATRIAKAVTDARPRTRYTIGATATLLIRASRILPDKMLDRMTTSDLRKHYPPENRDRTTTTR
;
A
#
# COMPACT_ATOMS: atom_id res chain seq x y z
N MET A 1 11.41 15.50 -6.09
CA MET A 1 10.51 14.35 -6.12
C MET A 1 9.40 14.54 -5.09
N VAL A 2 8.27 13.84 -5.23
CA VAL A 2 7.17 13.84 -4.24
C VAL A 2 7.00 12.44 -3.68
N VAL A 3 6.84 12.32 -2.34
CA VAL A 3 6.51 11.05 -1.67
C VAL A 3 5.28 11.29 -0.78
N THR A 4 4.16 10.61 -1.05
CA THR A 4 2.95 10.72 -0.23
C THR A 4 3.01 9.80 0.99
N GLY A 5 2.37 10.17 2.11
CA GLY A 5 2.35 9.36 3.32
C GLY A 5 3.73 9.15 3.94
N ALA A 6 4.53 10.20 3.97
CA ALA A 6 5.92 10.15 4.42
C ALA A 6 6.10 10.30 5.94
N SER A 7 5.03 10.39 6.73
CA SER A 7 5.13 10.57 8.20
C SER A 7 5.92 9.45 8.88
N THR A 8 5.76 8.20 8.45
CA THR A 8 6.34 7.02 9.09
C THR A 8 6.63 5.91 8.08
N GLY A 9 7.20 4.80 8.55
CA GLY A 9 7.33 3.55 7.80
C GLY A 9 8.05 3.69 6.46
N MET A 10 7.52 3.04 5.43
CA MET A 10 8.14 3.02 4.09
C MET A 10 8.25 4.41 3.47
N GLY A 11 7.25 5.27 3.65
CA GLY A 11 7.27 6.62 3.08
C GLY A 11 8.39 7.48 3.64
N ALA A 12 8.54 7.51 4.97
CA ALA A 12 9.63 8.23 5.63
C ALA A 12 11.01 7.69 5.24
N ALA A 13 11.16 6.37 5.24
CA ALA A 13 12.40 5.71 4.82
C ALA A 13 12.72 6.01 3.34
N THR A 14 11.71 5.99 2.47
CA THR A 14 11.87 6.31 1.03
C THR A 14 12.29 7.77 0.83
N ALA A 15 11.69 8.72 1.57
CA ALA A 15 12.08 10.12 1.49
C ALA A 15 13.55 10.31 1.86
N ARG A 16 13.99 9.68 2.95
CA ARG A 16 15.42 9.72 3.37
C ARG A 16 16.34 9.05 2.36
N GLU A 17 15.94 7.91 1.80
CA GLU A 17 16.75 7.19 0.81
C GLU A 17 16.93 8.01 -0.47
N LEU A 18 15.85 8.62 -0.99
CA LEU A 18 15.92 9.48 -2.15
C LEU A 18 16.76 10.74 -1.90
N ALA A 19 16.68 11.33 -0.70
CA ALA A 19 17.53 12.44 -0.30
C ALA A 19 19.02 12.06 -0.28
N ARG A 20 19.35 10.85 0.22
CA ARG A 20 20.74 10.30 0.16
C ARG A 20 21.24 10.12 -1.27
N HIS A 21 20.35 9.84 -2.22
CA HIS A 21 20.66 9.79 -3.66
C HIS A 21 20.78 11.20 -4.28
N GLY A 22 20.72 12.28 -3.49
CA GLY A 22 20.91 13.65 -3.95
C GLY A 22 19.65 14.34 -4.45
N PHE A 23 18.48 13.74 -4.34
CA PHE A 23 17.22 14.34 -4.79
C PHE A 23 16.60 15.23 -3.72
N HIS A 24 16.03 16.36 -4.14
CA HIS A 24 15.15 17.15 -3.29
C HIS A 24 13.76 16.48 -3.22
N VAL A 25 13.26 16.21 -2.01
CA VAL A 25 12.05 15.44 -1.75
C VAL A 25 11.02 16.31 -1.03
N LEU A 26 9.88 16.52 -1.65
CA LEU A 26 8.66 17.00 -1.00
C LEU A 26 7.98 15.80 -0.33
N ALA A 27 8.05 15.76 0.99
CA ALA A 27 7.58 14.66 1.81
C ALA A 27 6.20 14.97 2.36
N GLY A 28 5.15 14.37 1.78
CA GLY A 28 3.76 14.59 2.17
C GLY A 28 3.45 14.00 3.54
N VAL A 29 3.08 14.84 4.49
CA VAL A 29 2.67 14.48 5.86
C VAL A 29 1.32 15.12 6.17
N ARG A 30 0.50 14.47 7.01
CA ARG A 30 -0.83 15.02 7.34
C ARG A 30 -0.82 16.06 8.44
N ARG A 31 0.18 16.08 9.29
CA ARG A 31 0.32 17.01 10.42
C ARG A 31 1.72 17.60 10.41
N ASP A 32 1.85 18.86 10.79
CA ASP A 32 3.14 19.54 10.85
C ASP A 32 4.10 18.86 11.85
N SER A 33 3.57 18.38 12.98
CA SER A 33 4.34 17.61 13.97
C SER A 33 5.01 16.36 13.38
N ASP A 34 4.37 15.70 12.41
CA ASP A 34 4.94 14.53 11.74
C ASP A 34 6.09 14.92 10.80
N GLY A 35 6.07 16.14 10.29
CA GLY A 35 7.10 16.70 9.41
C GLY A 35 8.39 17.11 10.13
N THR A 36 8.28 17.52 11.39
CA THR A 36 9.43 18.04 12.16
C THR A 36 10.56 17.02 12.26
N SER A 37 10.26 15.76 12.53
CA SER A 37 11.23 14.66 12.63
C SER A 37 11.80 14.20 11.28
N LEU A 38 11.18 14.64 10.19
CA LEU A 38 11.56 14.26 8.83
C LEU A 38 12.38 15.34 8.12
N ARG A 39 12.27 16.60 8.58
CA ARG A 39 12.96 17.77 7.99
C ARG A 39 14.49 17.57 8.02
N ALA A 40 15.10 17.65 6.87
CA ALA A 40 16.55 17.52 6.70
C ALA A 40 17.00 18.30 5.46
N ASP A 41 18.31 18.35 5.23
CA ASP A 41 18.88 18.89 4.00
C ASP A 41 18.19 18.38 2.78
N ARG A 42 17.68 18.43 1.90
CA ARG A 42 16.95 17.81 0.75
C ARG A 42 15.61 17.17 1.09
N ILE A 43 15.07 17.28 2.32
CA ILE A 43 13.72 16.83 2.64
C ILE A 43 12.89 18.00 3.14
N GLU A 44 11.89 18.37 2.38
CA GLU A 44 10.91 19.40 2.70
C GLU A 44 9.58 18.72 3.03
N PRO A 45 9.15 18.66 4.30
CA PRO A 45 7.80 18.25 4.64
C PRO A 45 6.77 19.22 4.08
N VAL A 46 5.71 18.68 3.48
CA VAL A 46 4.56 19.44 2.98
C VAL A 46 3.28 18.86 3.56
N ILE A 47 2.36 19.71 3.99
CA ILE A 47 1.06 19.24 4.47
C ILE A 47 0.29 18.64 3.29
N LEU A 48 -0.05 17.37 3.41
CA LEU A 48 -0.74 16.61 2.37
C LEU A 48 -1.59 15.49 2.96
N ASP A 49 -2.88 15.70 3.03
CA ASP A 49 -3.87 14.63 2.99
C ASP A 49 -4.28 14.44 1.53
N ILE A 50 -4.05 13.26 0.98
CA ILE A 50 -4.32 13.01 -0.44
C ILE A 50 -5.82 12.93 -0.77
N THR A 51 -6.68 12.92 0.24
CA THR A 51 -8.14 12.96 0.11
C THR A 51 -8.70 14.37 0.20
N ASP A 52 -7.85 15.35 0.49
CA ASP A 52 -8.20 16.77 0.58
C ASP A 52 -7.80 17.48 -0.72
N PRO A 53 -8.75 17.99 -1.51
CA PRO A 53 -8.47 18.65 -2.78
C PRO A 53 -7.65 19.93 -2.64
N ASP A 54 -7.78 20.66 -1.52
CA ASP A 54 -7.00 21.89 -1.30
C ASP A 54 -5.54 21.55 -1.00
N HIS A 55 -5.27 20.50 -0.24
CA HIS A 55 -3.91 20.02 -0.03
C HIS A 55 -3.27 19.53 -1.34
N VAL A 56 -4.03 18.84 -2.19
CA VAL A 56 -3.55 18.36 -3.49
C VAL A 56 -3.25 19.54 -4.42
N ALA A 57 -4.11 20.55 -4.45
CA ALA A 57 -3.90 21.77 -5.23
C ALA A 57 -2.68 22.57 -4.74
N ALA A 58 -2.52 22.71 -3.42
CA ALA A 58 -1.36 23.36 -2.81
C ALA A 58 -0.04 22.66 -3.15
N LEU A 59 -0.03 21.31 -3.14
CA LEU A 59 1.11 20.52 -3.57
C LEU A 59 1.45 20.77 -5.04
N ALA A 60 0.46 20.76 -5.93
CA ALA A 60 0.67 21.03 -7.35
C ALA A 60 1.26 22.43 -7.58
N ALA A 61 0.72 23.44 -6.92
CA ALA A 61 1.23 24.80 -6.97
C ALA A 61 2.67 24.91 -6.40
N ARG A 62 2.98 24.13 -5.34
CA ARG A 62 4.34 24.09 -4.78
C ARG A 62 5.33 23.46 -5.76
N VAL A 63 4.94 22.40 -6.45
CA VAL A 63 5.76 21.73 -7.47
C VAL A 63 5.98 22.65 -8.66
N GLU A 64 4.96 23.35 -9.12
CA GLU A 64 5.02 24.25 -10.28
C GLU A 64 5.98 25.45 -10.04
N ARG A 65 5.97 26.01 -8.83
CA ARG A 65 6.88 27.09 -8.44
C ARG A 65 8.31 26.61 -8.13
N GLY A 66 8.54 25.31 -8.06
CA GLY A 66 9.85 24.76 -7.74
C GLY A 66 10.88 24.96 -8.85
N PRO A 67 12.18 25.11 -8.51
CA PRO A 67 13.23 25.36 -9.51
C PRO A 67 13.63 24.10 -10.29
N TRP A 68 13.14 22.95 -9.91
CA TRP A 68 13.53 21.66 -10.51
C TRP A 68 12.37 20.92 -11.16
N PRO A 69 12.62 20.21 -12.27
CA PRO A 69 11.59 19.36 -12.87
C PRO A 69 11.18 18.23 -11.93
N LEU A 70 9.88 17.89 -11.93
CA LEU A 70 9.37 16.76 -11.16
C LEU A 70 9.86 15.44 -11.77
N ARG A 71 10.83 14.79 -11.12
CA ARG A 71 11.42 13.54 -11.62
C ARG A 71 10.63 12.31 -11.23
N ALA A 72 9.95 12.31 -10.09
CA ALA A 72 9.08 11.21 -9.71
C ALA A 72 8.01 11.64 -8.69
N LEU A 73 6.87 10.93 -8.76
CA LEU A 73 5.83 10.86 -7.76
C LEU A 73 5.81 9.43 -7.19
N VAL A 74 5.97 9.29 -5.88
CA VAL A 74 5.79 8.02 -5.16
C VAL A 74 4.47 8.07 -4.41
N ASN A 75 3.47 7.39 -4.93
CA ASN A 75 2.15 7.18 -4.33
C ASN A 75 2.24 6.08 -3.26
N ASN A 76 2.63 6.48 -2.03
CA ASN A 76 2.87 5.55 -0.94
C ASN A 76 1.82 5.65 0.18
N ALA A 77 1.07 6.73 0.30
CA ALA A 77 0.03 6.86 1.31
C ALA A 77 -0.92 5.64 1.29
N GLY A 78 -1.42 5.23 2.45
CA GLY A 78 -2.34 4.11 2.50
C GLY A 78 -2.88 3.85 3.90
N VAL A 79 -4.02 3.21 3.96
CA VAL A 79 -4.66 2.74 5.18
C VAL A 79 -4.88 1.23 5.11
N PRO A 80 -4.76 0.53 6.25
CA PRO A 80 -5.09 -0.89 6.31
C PRO A 80 -6.60 -1.12 6.28
N GLY A 81 -7.01 -2.36 6.01
CA GLY A 81 -8.38 -2.79 6.13
C GLY A 81 -8.44 -4.31 6.25
N ALA A 82 -8.82 -4.80 7.43
CA ALA A 82 -9.02 -6.22 7.69
C ALA A 82 -10.37 -6.42 8.38
N GLY A 83 -11.04 -7.49 8.00
CA GLY A 83 -12.33 -7.92 8.50
C GLY A 83 -13.14 -8.65 7.43
N PRO A 84 -14.11 -9.50 7.83
CA PRO A 84 -15.01 -10.17 6.89
C PRO A 84 -15.83 -9.15 6.08
N VAL A 85 -16.13 -9.50 4.83
CA VAL A 85 -16.88 -8.63 3.91
C VAL A 85 -18.26 -8.27 4.47
N GLU A 86 -18.94 -9.22 5.09
CA GLU A 86 -20.26 -9.03 5.71
C GLU A 86 -20.22 -8.03 6.89
N VAL A 87 -19.14 -8.06 7.65
CA VAL A 87 -19.04 -7.31 8.92
C VAL A 87 -18.52 -5.90 8.70
N MET A 88 -17.66 -5.71 7.71
CA MET A 88 -17.01 -4.41 7.48
C MET A 88 -18.02 -3.35 7.01
N PRO A 89 -18.23 -2.24 7.76
CA PRO A 89 -19.13 -1.17 7.37
C PRO A 89 -18.76 -0.56 6.01
N LEU A 90 -19.77 -0.23 5.20
CA LEU A 90 -19.57 0.38 3.89
C LEU A 90 -18.81 1.72 3.96
N SER A 91 -18.95 2.46 5.06
CA SER A 91 -18.17 3.68 5.31
C SER A 91 -16.67 3.41 5.40
N GLN A 92 -16.26 2.28 5.99
CA GLN A 92 -14.86 1.86 6.02
C GLN A 92 -14.36 1.41 4.65
N TRP A 93 -15.18 0.70 3.87
CA TRP A 93 -14.88 0.39 2.47
C TRP A 93 -14.60 1.67 1.66
N ARG A 94 -15.51 2.65 1.75
CA ARG A 94 -15.34 3.94 1.06
C ARG A 94 -14.05 4.64 1.48
N ARG A 95 -13.76 4.70 2.78
CA ARG A 95 -12.53 5.31 3.29
C ARG A 95 -11.26 4.62 2.77
N ILE A 96 -11.27 3.28 2.71
CA ILE A 96 -10.12 2.52 2.17
C ILE A 96 -9.90 2.86 0.71
N PHE A 97 -10.95 2.89 -0.11
CA PHE A 97 -10.85 3.24 -1.52
C PHE A 97 -10.48 4.72 -1.72
N GLU A 98 -11.04 5.60 -0.89
CA GLU A 98 -10.73 7.03 -0.96
C GLU A 98 -9.23 7.29 -0.78
N VAL A 99 -8.61 6.66 0.22
CA VAL A 99 -7.17 6.83 0.45
C VAL A 99 -6.33 5.96 -0.51
N ASN A 100 -6.64 4.66 -0.62
CA ASN A 100 -5.74 3.71 -1.31
C ASN A 100 -5.84 3.77 -2.84
N LEU A 101 -6.86 4.44 -3.39
CA LEU A 101 -7.07 4.57 -4.82
C LEU A 101 -7.32 6.02 -5.24
N PHE A 102 -8.46 6.63 -4.85
CA PHE A 102 -8.90 7.91 -5.40
C PHE A 102 -7.94 9.06 -5.05
N GLY A 103 -7.44 9.12 -3.82
CA GLY A 103 -6.43 10.11 -3.44
C GLY A 103 -5.15 10.01 -4.28
N HIS A 104 -4.72 8.80 -4.65
CA HIS A 104 -3.58 8.62 -5.53
C HIS A 104 -3.87 9.05 -6.97
N VAL A 105 -5.09 8.81 -7.45
CA VAL A 105 -5.54 9.33 -8.76
C VAL A 105 -5.51 10.85 -8.73
N ALA A 106 -6.09 11.49 -7.71
CA ALA A 106 -6.14 12.94 -7.57
C ALA A 106 -4.74 13.57 -7.56
N VAL A 107 -3.81 13.05 -6.75
CA VAL A 107 -2.42 13.54 -6.71
C VAL A 107 -1.72 13.32 -8.05
N THR A 108 -1.94 12.18 -8.70
CA THR A 108 -1.34 11.89 -10.00
C THR A 108 -1.85 12.87 -11.07
N GLN A 109 -3.16 13.10 -11.14
CA GLN A 109 -3.77 14.07 -12.08
C GLN A 109 -3.24 15.48 -11.86
N ALA A 110 -3.17 15.94 -10.60
CA ALA A 110 -2.70 17.27 -10.26
C ALA A 110 -1.21 17.49 -10.61
N LEU A 111 -0.39 16.45 -10.51
CA LEU A 111 1.05 16.50 -10.81
C LEU A 111 1.40 16.08 -12.23
N LEU A 112 0.44 15.57 -13.00
CA LEU A 112 0.69 15.06 -14.36
C LEU A 112 1.31 16.10 -15.29
N PRO A 113 0.89 17.38 -15.32
CA PRO A 113 1.55 18.37 -16.16
C PRO A 113 3.06 18.53 -15.87
N ALA A 114 3.44 18.51 -14.59
CA ALA A 114 4.85 18.59 -14.19
C ALA A 114 5.63 17.32 -14.52
N LEU A 115 5.00 16.14 -14.39
CA LEU A 115 5.57 14.85 -14.78
C LEU A 115 5.81 14.76 -16.29
N LEU A 116 4.87 15.25 -17.10
CA LEU A 116 5.00 15.29 -18.57
C LEU A 116 6.17 16.19 -18.99
N ARG A 117 6.25 17.39 -18.45
CA ARG A 117 7.39 18.31 -18.73
C ARG A 117 8.73 17.72 -18.33
N GLY A 118 8.78 17.06 -17.18
CA GLY A 118 10.00 16.47 -16.64
C GLY A 118 10.35 15.09 -17.22
N LYS A 119 9.50 14.50 -18.07
CA LYS A 119 9.57 13.08 -18.46
C LYS A 119 9.80 12.21 -17.21
N GLY A 120 8.98 12.46 -16.20
CA GLY A 120 9.13 11.90 -14.87
C GLY A 120 8.61 10.47 -14.77
N ARG A 121 8.44 10.01 -13.52
CA ARG A 121 7.97 8.66 -13.22
C ARG A 121 6.91 8.67 -12.13
N VAL A 122 5.85 7.89 -12.32
CA VAL A 122 4.88 7.54 -11.27
C VAL A 122 5.25 6.18 -10.69
N VAL A 123 5.42 6.10 -9.38
CA VAL A 123 5.69 4.86 -8.65
C VAL A 123 4.55 4.62 -7.67
N ASN A 124 3.70 3.64 -7.97
CA ASN A 124 2.54 3.28 -7.16
C ASN A 124 2.91 2.15 -6.19
N ILE A 125 2.72 2.38 -4.89
CA ILE A 125 2.94 1.34 -3.87
C ILE A 125 1.67 0.54 -3.70
N SER A 126 1.64 -0.61 -4.38
CA SER A 126 0.61 -1.62 -4.27
C SER A 126 0.85 -2.53 -3.05
N SER A 127 0.65 -3.81 -3.19
CA SER A 127 0.86 -4.84 -2.17
C SER A 127 0.87 -6.22 -2.82
N LEU A 128 1.37 -7.25 -2.11
CA LEU A 128 1.03 -8.64 -2.38
C LEU A 128 -0.49 -8.81 -2.52
N ASN A 129 -1.27 -8.11 -1.68
CA ASN A 129 -2.73 -8.11 -1.72
C ASN A 129 -3.34 -7.39 -2.95
N GLY A 130 -2.55 -6.82 -3.84
CA GLY A 130 -2.98 -6.39 -5.17
C GLY A 130 -2.93 -7.52 -6.22
N LYS A 131 -2.47 -8.71 -5.84
CA LYS A 131 -2.37 -9.91 -6.71
C LYS A 131 -3.05 -11.15 -6.11
N ILE A 132 -3.18 -11.20 -4.81
CA ILE A 132 -3.80 -12.32 -4.07
C ILE A 132 -4.69 -11.73 -2.99
N SER A 133 -5.90 -12.26 -2.85
CA SER A 133 -6.77 -11.96 -1.72
C SER A 133 -6.93 -13.19 -0.84
N MET A 134 -7.17 -12.98 0.45
CA MET A 134 -7.50 -14.04 1.39
C MET A 134 -8.65 -13.59 2.30
N ALA A 135 -9.28 -14.55 2.99
CA ALA A 135 -10.36 -14.25 3.93
C ALA A 135 -9.94 -13.19 4.95
N GLY A 136 -10.81 -12.22 5.21
CA GLY A 136 -10.56 -11.12 6.12
C GLY A 136 -9.75 -9.95 5.55
N TYR A 137 -9.34 -9.97 4.27
CA TYR A 137 -8.58 -8.87 3.65
C TYR A 137 -9.29 -8.25 2.44
N GLY A 138 -10.55 -8.61 2.19
CA GLY A 138 -11.31 -8.21 1.00
C GLY A 138 -11.24 -6.72 0.66
N PRO A 139 -11.60 -5.78 1.57
CA PRO A 139 -11.60 -4.35 1.28
C PRO A 139 -10.24 -3.79 0.89
N TYR A 140 -9.20 -4.17 1.64
CA TYR A 140 -7.83 -3.76 1.34
C TYR A 140 -7.33 -4.34 0.03
N ALA A 141 -7.51 -5.65 -0.18
CA ALA A 141 -7.12 -6.33 -1.40
C ALA A 141 -7.82 -5.69 -2.61
N ALA A 142 -9.14 -5.51 -2.56
CA ALA A 142 -9.90 -4.88 -3.63
C ALA A 142 -9.33 -3.50 -4.01
N SER A 143 -8.97 -2.66 -3.03
CA SER A 143 -8.36 -1.35 -3.30
C SER A 143 -6.98 -1.47 -3.96
N LYS A 144 -6.18 -2.48 -3.60
CA LYS A 144 -4.86 -2.70 -4.20
C LYS A 144 -4.94 -3.35 -5.58
N PHE A 145 -5.89 -4.24 -5.82
CA PHE A 145 -6.21 -4.73 -7.18
C PHE A 145 -6.64 -3.60 -8.10
N ALA A 146 -7.49 -2.69 -7.60
CA ALA A 146 -7.90 -1.50 -8.35
C ALA A 146 -6.70 -0.60 -8.70
N MET A 147 -5.77 -0.38 -7.76
CA MET A 147 -4.52 0.36 -8.01
C MET A 147 -3.64 -0.32 -9.07
N GLU A 148 -3.55 -1.65 -9.07
CA GLU A 148 -2.81 -2.40 -10.09
C GLU A 148 -3.40 -2.16 -11.49
N ALA A 149 -4.73 -2.30 -11.63
CA ALA A 149 -5.42 -2.08 -12.89
C ALA A 149 -5.28 -0.64 -13.38
N MET A 150 -5.47 0.34 -12.50
CA MET A 150 -5.26 1.76 -12.78
C MET A 150 -3.81 2.03 -13.23
N SER A 151 -2.83 1.41 -12.58
CA SER A 151 -1.42 1.59 -12.94
C SER A 151 -1.10 1.02 -14.32
N ASP A 152 -1.71 -0.10 -14.70
CA ASP A 152 -1.53 -0.71 -16.01
C ASP A 152 -2.13 0.16 -17.12
N ALA A 153 -3.33 0.71 -16.91
CA ALA A 153 -3.95 1.66 -17.83
C ALA A 153 -3.08 2.92 -17.99
N LEU A 154 -2.72 3.55 -16.86
CA LEU A 154 -1.91 4.77 -16.85
C LEU A 154 -0.54 4.58 -17.52
N ARG A 155 0.08 3.39 -17.37
CA ARG A 155 1.35 3.07 -18.03
C ARG A 155 1.23 3.10 -19.55
N ASN A 156 0.16 2.53 -20.09
CA ASN A 156 -0.08 2.50 -21.52
C ASN A 156 -0.43 3.88 -22.06
N GLU A 157 -1.22 4.66 -21.33
CA GLU A 157 -1.60 6.03 -21.67
C GLU A 157 -0.40 6.98 -21.70
N LEU A 158 0.52 6.84 -20.76
CA LEU A 158 1.63 7.79 -20.59
C LEU A 158 2.93 7.38 -21.31
N ALA A 159 3.03 6.14 -21.77
CA ALA A 159 4.21 5.67 -22.51
C ALA A 159 4.55 6.53 -23.73
N PRO A 160 3.59 6.94 -24.60
CA PRO A 160 3.88 7.80 -25.74
C PRO A 160 4.42 9.18 -25.35
N HIS A 161 4.17 9.61 -24.12
CA HIS A 161 4.57 10.92 -23.58
C HIS A 161 5.90 10.87 -22.82
N GLY A 162 6.53 9.70 -22.71
CA GLY A 162 7.80 9.52 -22.04
C GLY A 162 7.74 9.50 -20.52
N VAL A 163 6.53 9.42 -19.92
CA VAL A 163 6.33 9.23 -18.48
C VAL A 163 6.23 7.75 -18.17
N GLN A 164 7.03 7.28 -17.23
CA GLN A 164 7.06 5.88 -16.84
C GLN A 164 6.15 5.62 -15.64
N VAL A 165 5.42 4.52 -15.65
CA VAL A 165 4.60 4.07 -14.50
C VAL A 165 5.09 2.72 -14.02
N VAL A 166 5.45 2.66 -12.74
CA VAL A 166 6.02 1.50 -12.07
C VAL A 166 5.17 1.15 -10.86
N VAL A 167 4.95 -0.13 -10.64
CA VAL A 167 4.27 -0.63 -9.44
C VAL A 167 5.27 -1.31 -8.53
N VAL A 168 5.19 -1.02 -7.23
CA VAL A 168 5.94 -1.74 -6.20
C VAL A 168 4.95 -2.58 -5.42
N GLU A 169 5.26 -3.86 -5.24
CA GLU A 169 4.39 -4.88 -4.62
C GLU A 169 5.04 -5.40 -3.32
N PRO A 170 4.92 -4.68 -2.18
CA PRO A 170 5.46 -5.16 -0.91
C PRO A 170 4.69 -6.38 -0.40
N GLY A 171 5.43 -7.32 0.19
CA GLY A 171 4.90 -8.29 1.13
C GLY A 171 4.84 -7.72 2.55
N GLY A 172 5.23 -8.52 3.56
CA GLY A 172 5.36 -8.03 4.93
C GLY A 172 6.44 -6.98 5.06
N VAL A 173 6.09 -5.82 5.63
CA VAL A 173 7.04 -4.76 6.01
C VAL A 173 6.74 -4.32 7.43
N LYS A 174 7.78 -4.19 8.24
CA LYS A 174 7.67 -3.77 9.65
C LYS A 174 7.35 -2.28 9.72
N THR A 175 6.06 -1.94 9.86
CA THR A 175 5.54 -0.57 9.90
C THR A 175 4.42 -0.42 10.92
N GLU A 176 4.09 0.82 11.27
CA GLU A 176 2.95 1.17 12.14
C GLU A 176 1.57 0.79 11.54
N MET A 177 1.49 0.54 10.24
CA MET A 177 0.25 0.16 9.56
C MET A 177 -0.37 -1.10 10.17
N SER A 178 0.45 -2.09 10.55
CA SER A 178 -0.03 -3.32 11.20
C SER A 178 -0.71 -3.02 12.54
N ARG A 179 -0.12 -2.15 13.37
CA ARG A 179 -0.70 -1.75 14.66
C ARG A 179 -2.03 -1.02 14.49
N VAL A 180 -2.09 -0.10 13.53
CA VAL A 180 -3.33 0.65 13.21
C VAL A 180 -4.42 -0.30 12.72
N GLY A 181 -4.05 -1.27 11.87
CA GLY A 181 -4.97 -2.27 11.34
C GLY A 181 -5.55 -3.17 12.43
N LEU A 182 -4.73 -3.63 13.37
CA LEU A 182 -5.17 -4.46 14.49
C LEU A 182 -6.10 -3.70 15.44
N ALA A 183 -5.85 -2.43 15.73
CA ALA A 183 -6.75 -1.62 16.55
C ALA A 183 -8.12 -1.38 15.87
N ALA A 184 -8.14 -1.27 14.54
CA ALA A 184 -9.40 -1.17 13.80
C ALA A 184 -10.16 -2.51 13.78
N LEU A 185 -9.44 -3.62 13.66
CA LEU A 185 -10.02 -4.97 13.70
C LEU A 185 -10.65 -5.29 15.05
N SER A 186 -10.01 -4.93 16.18
CA SER A 186 -10.56 -5.12 17.53
C SER A 186 -11.91 -4.42 17.70
N ARG A 187 -12.01 -3.16 17.26
CA ARG A 187 -13.29 -2.41 17.30
C ARG A 187 -14.36 -3.04 16.41
N LEU A 188 -13.98 -3.65 15.31
CA LEU A 188 -14.90 -4.35 14.42
C LEU A 188 -15.39 -5.64 15.07
N ASP A 189 -14.51 -6.39 15.73
CA ASP A 189 -14.82 -7.62 16.46
C ASP A 189 -15.82 -7.35 17.60
N GLU A 190 -15.59 -6.32 18.40
CA GLU A 190 -16.47 -5.88 19.48
C GLU A 190 -17.88 -5.46 19.01
N ALA A 191 -18.00 -5.03 17.74
CA ALA A 191 -19.26 -4.58 17.15
C ALA A 191 -20.06 -5.68 16.45
N MET A 192 -19.55 -6.91 16.38
CA MET A 192 -20.23 -8.03 15.71
C MET A 192 -21.47 -8.50 16.51
N THR A 193 -22.53 -8.86 15.78
CA THR A 193 -23.67 -9.56 16.39
C THR A 193 -23.30 -10.99 16.81
N PRO A 194 -24.08 -11.63 17.68
CA PRO A 194 -23.88 -13.05 18.04
C PRO A 194 -23.83 -13.97 16.81
N GLU A 195 -24.67 -13.74 15.80
CA GLU A 195 -24.72 -14.52 14.56
C GLU A 195 -23.49 -14.28 13.70
N GLN A 196 -23.00 -13.05 13.62
CA GLN A 196 -21.75 -12.73 12.93
C GLN A 196 -20.55 -13.35 13.65
N ASN A 197 -20.54 -13.30 14.98
CA ASN A 197 -19.48 -13.92 15.77
C ASN A 197 -19.48 -15.46 15.62
N ALA A 198 -20.65 -16.09 15.55
CA ALA A 198 -20.76 -17.52 15.27
C ALA A 198 -20.16 -17.89 13.91
N ARG A 199 -20.31 -17.03 12.88
CA ARG A 199 -19.74 -17.24 11.53
C ARG A 199 -18.26 -16.87 11.41
N TYR A 200 -17.83 -15.78 12.02
CA TYR A 200 -16.53 -15.15 11.74
C TYR A 200 -15.61 -15.06 12.95
N GLY A 201 -16.06 -15.38 14.17
CA GLY A 201 -15.24 -15.22 15.39
C GLY A 201 -13.90 -15.95 15.31
N THR A 202 -13.87 -17.19 14.79
CA THR A 202 -12.62 -17.93 14.57
C THR A 202 -11.68 -17.22 13.58
N LEU A 203 -12.21 -16.64 12.51
CA LEU A 203 -11.44 -15.87 11.55
C LEU A 203 -10.89 -14.60 12.19
N MET A 204 -11.72 -13.86 12.95
CA MET A 204 -11.33 -12.63 13.63
C MET A 204 -10.20 -12.87 14.64
N GLN A 205 -10.24 -13.97 15.37
CA GLN A 205 -9.18 -14.39 16.29
C GLN A 205 -7.88 -14.77 15.58
N ALA A 206 -7.95 -15.29 14.37
CA ALA A 206 -6.77 -15.72 13.61
C ALA A 206 -6.00 -14.54 12.97
N ILE A 207 -6.70 -13.51 12.52
CA ILE A 207 -6.09 -12.38 11.79
C ILE A 207 -4.95 -11.71 12.58
N PRO A 208 -5.07 -11.38 13.87
CA PRO A 208 -3.97 -10.76 14.62
C PRO A 208 -2.69 -11.60 14.64
N SER A 209 -2.82 -12.91 14.87
CA SER A 209 -1.68 -13.84 14.86
C SER A 209 -1.05 -13.96 13.47
N HIS A 210 -1.88 -14.04 12.41
CA HIS A 210 -1.40 -14.04 11.03
C HIS A 210 -0.66 -12.75 10.68
N VAL A 211 -1.23 -11.57 11.01
CA VAL A 211 -0.58 -10.25 10.79
C VAL A 211 0.75 -10.17 11.53
N ALA A 212 0.81 -10.63 12.79
CA ALA A 212 2.03 -10.63 13.58
C ALA A 212 3.12 -11.51 12.94
N ALA A 213 2.77 -12.73 12.53
CA ALA A 213 3.68 -13.66 11.87
C ALA A 213 4.18 -13.09 10.52
N PHE A 214 3.28 -12.55 9.71
CA PHE A 214 3.59 -11.96 8.41
C PHE A 214 4.50 -10.72 8.54
N THR A 215 4.22 -9.86 9.53
CA THR A 215 5.03 -8.67 9.83
C THR A 215 6.42 -9.06 10.37
N LYS A 216 6.48 -10.08 11.26
CA LYS A 216 7.75 -10.58 11.81
C LYS A 216 8.67 -11.13 10.73
N ALA A 217 8.11 -11.89 9.78
CA ALA A 217 8.83 -12.44 8.63
C ALA A 217 9.15 -11.38 7.56
N GLY A 218 8.57 -10.19 7.67
CA GLY A 218 8.74 -9.11 6.71
C GLY A 218 10.09 -8.40 6.80
N VAL A 219 10.36 -7.58 5.78
CA VAL A 219 11.56 -6.74 5.71
C VAL A 219 11.39 -5.47 6.54
N THR A 220 12.50 -4.76 6.82
CA THR A 220 12.45 -3.42 7.43
C THR A 220 12.00 -2.37 6.42
N SER A 221 11.54 -1.22 6.92
CA SER A 221 11.20 -0.06 6.09
C SER A 221 12.38 0.42 5.25
N ASP A 222 13.61 0.31 5.75
CA ASP A 222 14.81 0.74 5.02
C ASP A 222 15.12 -0.18 3.83
N ILE A 223 14.99 -1.50 4.00
CA ILE A 223 15.12 -2.46 2.90
C ILE A 223 14.04 -2.19 1.83
N ALA A 224 12.80 -1.93 2.28
CA ALA A 224 11.73 -1.56 1.36
C ALA A 224 12.04 -0.24 0.63
N ALA A 225 12.53 0.77 1.33
CA ALA A 225 12.91 2.07 0.77
C ALA A 225 14.01 1.96 -0.30
N THR A 226 15.03 1.14 -0.07
CA THR A 226 16.07 0.87 -1.07
C THR A 226 15.48 0.26 -2.36
N ARG A 227 14.50 -0.62 -2.25
CA ARG A 227 13.81 -1.19 -3.41
C ARG A 227 12.92 -0.19 -4.12
N ILE A 228 12.23 0.68 -3.36
CA ILE A 228 11.42 1.78 -3.91
C ILE A 228 12.35 2.79 -4.61
N ALA A 229 13.44 3.20 -3.97
CA ALA A 229 14.42 4.11 -4.57
C ALA A 229 14.98 3.53 -5.87
N LYS A 230 15.29 2.23 -5.91
CA LYS A 230 15.67 1.54 -7.16
C LYS A 230 14.57 1.66 -8.23
N ALA A 231 13.32 1.42 -7.89
CA ALA A 231 12.19 1.58 -8.82
C ALA A 231 12.06 3.02 -9.34
N VAL A 232 12.40 4.01 -8.50
CA VAL A 232 12.41 5.43 -8.85
C VAL A 232 13.58 5.79 -9.76
N THR A 233 14.78 5.26 -9.52
CA THR A 233 16.04 5.75 -10.12
C THR A 233 16.61 4.90 -11.25
N ASP A 234 16.17 3.65 -11.39
CA ASP A 234 16.64 2.78 -12.48
C ASP A 234 16.46 3.47 -13.85
N ALA A 235 17.48 3.48 -14.67
CA ALA A 235 17.43 4.06 -16.02
C ALA A 235 16.43 3.31 -16.93
N ARG A 236 16.33 2.00 -16.75
CA ARG A 236 15.37 1.12 -17.45
C ARG A 236 14.58 0.32 -16.41
N PRO A 237 13.57 0.92 -15.77
CA PRO A 237 12.82 0.25 -14.72
C PRO A 237 12.01 -0.92 -15.26
N ARG A 238 11.86 -1.93 -14.41
CA ARG A 238 10.81 -2.94 -14.62
C ARG A 238 9.45 -2.31 -14.37
N THR A 239 8.40 -2.88 -14.95
CA THR A 239 7.02 -2.44 -14.68
C THR A 239 6.58 -2.73 -13.26
N ARG A 240 7.18 -3.77 -12.62
CA ARG A 240 6.87 -4.22 -11.24
C ARG A 240 8.12 -4.59 -10.48
N TYR A 241 8.13 -4.22 -9.19
CA TYR A 241 9.16 -4.56 -8.20
C TYR A 241 8.50 -5.18 -6.98
N THR A 242 8.68 -6.47 -6.78
CA THR A 242 8.19 -7.14 -5.57
C THR A 242 9.21 -6.99 -4.43
N ILE A 243 8.73 -6.77 -3.21
CA ILE A 243 9.54 -6.66 -1.99
C ILE A 243 9.25 -7.85 -1.08
N GLY A 244 10.28 -8.61 -0.74
CA GLY A 244 10.21 -9.80 0.10
C GLY A 244 10.16 -11.10 -0.71
N ALA A 245 10.91 -12.11 -0.27
CA ALA A 245 11.01 -13.39 -0.98
C ALA A 245 9.66 -14.13 -1.03
N THR A 246 8.95 -14.19 0.10
CA THR A 246 7.62 -14.81 0.19
C THR A 246 6.63 -14.17 -0.76
N ALA A 247 6.56 -12.83 -0.80
CA ALA A 247 5.69 -12.13 -1.73
C ALA A 247 6.06 -12.43 -3.20
N THR A 248 7.35 -12.50 -3.51
CA THR A 248 7.80 -12.83 -4.86
C THR A 248 7.35 -14.23 -5.28
N LEU A 249 7.45 -15.22 -4.38
CA LEU A 249 7.01 -16.58 -4.64
C LEU A 249 5.49 -16.65 -4.84
N LEU A 250 4.72 -16.03 -3.93
CA LEU A 250 3.27 -16.04 -3.97
C LEU A 250 2.72 -15.33 -5.22
N ILE A 251 3.26 -14.18 -5.59
CA ILE A 251 2.85 -13.47 -6.81
C ILE A 251 3.20 -14.27 -8.08
N ARG A 252 4.30 -14.99 -8.09
CA ARG A 252 4.61 -15.90 -9.21
C ARG A 252 3.63 -17.08 -9.25
N ALA A 253 3.33 -17.67 -8.10
CA ALA A 253 2.38 -18.75 -7.99
C ALA A 253 0.97 -18.33 -8.47
N SER A 254 0.51 -17.13 -8.11
CA SER A 254 -0.82 -16.63 -8.52
C SER A 254 -0.99 -16.43 -10.03
N ARG A 255 0.11 -16.38 -10.78
CA ARG A 255 0.06 -16.28 -12.26
C ARG A 255 -0.08 -17.63 -12.97
N ILE A 256 0.14 -18.73 -12.25
CA ILE A 256 0.25 -20.07 -12.83
C ILE A 256 -0.79 -21.02 -12.22
N LEU A 257 -1.08 -20.84 -10.93
CA LEU A 257 -1.98 -21.74 -10.22
C LEU A 257 -3.45 -21.39 -10.49
N PRO A 258 -4.31 -22.41 -10.67
CA PRO A 258 -5.76 -22.20 -10.70
C PRO A 258 -6.29 -21.64 -9.36
N ASP A 259 -7.38 -20.88 -9.42
CA ASP A 259 -7.99 -20.21 -8.25
C ASP A 259 -8.20 -21.15 -7.06
N LYS A 260 -8.75 -22.35 -7.30
CA LYS A 260 -8.95 -23.36 -6.23
C LYS A 260 -7.67 -23.76 -5.49
N MET A 261 -6.51 -23.73 -6.17
CA MET A 261 -5.22 -24.04 -5.53
C MET A 261 -4.73 -22.85 -4.72
N LEU A 262 -4.91 -21.64 -5.23
CA LEU A 262 -4.60 -20.41 -4.49
C LEU A 262 -5.46 -20.28 -3.24
N ASP A 263 -6.77 -20.55 -3.35
CA ASP A 263 -7.71 -20.55 -2.22
C ASP A 263 -7.29 -21.57 -1.15
N ARG A 264 -6.90 -22.77 -1.56
CA ARG A 264 -6.41 -23.80 -0.62
C ARG A 264 -5.12 -23.34 0.07
N MET A 265 -4.20 -22.73 -0.66
CA MET A 265 -2.93 -22.27 -0.12
C MET A 265 -3.14 -21.12 0.89
N THR A 266 -3.91 -20.10 0.55
CA THR A 266 -4.19 -18.94 1.42
C THR A 266 -5.03 -19.35 2.62
N THR A 267 -6.02 -20.24 2.44
CA THR A 267 -6.83 -20.79 3.53
C THR A 267 -5.99 -21.65 4.47
N SER A 268 -5.13 -22.52 3.93
CA SER A 268 -4.22 -23.35 4.75
C SER A 268 -3.26 -22.51 5.57
N ASP A 269 -2.74 -21.41 5.02
CA ASP A 269 -1.86 -20.53 5.74
C ASP A 269 -2.58 -19.83 6.90
N LEU A 270 -3.77 -19.30 6.65
CA LEU A 270 -4.58 -18.64 7.67
C LEU A 270 -5.04 -19.62 8.78
N ARG A 271 -5.36 -20.87 8.43
CA ARG A 271 -5.77 -21.90 9.39
C ARG A 271 -4.69 -22.24 10.43
N LYS A 272 -3.43 -22.08 10.12
CA LYS A 272 -2.32 -22.24 11.11
C LYS A 272 -2.49 -21.32 12.31
N HIS A 273 -3.21 -20.23 12.13
CA HIS A 273 -3.45 -19.18 13.13
C HIS A 273 -4.80 -19.33 13.85
N TYR A 274 -5.62 -20.32 13.46
CA TYR A 274 -6.88 -20.61 14.15
C TYR A 274 -6.60 -21.14 15.56
N PRO A 275 -7.50 -20.89 16.54
CA PRO A 275 -7.44 -21.52 17.85
C PRO A 275 -7.37 -23.06 17.71
N PRO A 276 -6.63 -23.76 18.57
CA PRO A 276 -6.41 -25.21 18.45
C PRO A 276 -7.70 -26.02 18.31
N GLU A 277 -8.75 -25.63 19.04
CA GLU A 277 -10.07 -26.29 19.05
C GLU A 277 -10.81 -26.23 17.69
N ASN A 278 -10.42 -25.33 16.80
CA ASN A 278 -11.08 -25.08 15.52
C ASN A 278 -10.23 -25.45 14.29
N ARG A 279 -9.00 -25.97 14.48
CA ARG A 279 -8.11 -26.32 13.36
C ARG A 279 -8.63 -27.51 12.54
N ASP A 280 -9.32 -28.46 13.19
CA ASP A 280 -9.74 -29.74 12.58
C ASP A 280 -11.20 -29.74 12.09
N ARG A 281 -12.03 -28.79 12.49
CA ARG A 281 -13.48 -28.78 12.21
C ARG A 281 -13.88 -28.53 10.75
N THR A 282 -12.98 -28.23 9.85
CA THR A 282 -13.28 -27.79 8.48
C THR A 282 -12.86 -28.78 7.39
N THR A 283 -12.54 -30.02 7.74
CA THR A 283 -12.22 -31.08 6.75
C THR A 283 -13.46 -31.84 6.23
N THR A 284 -14.66 -31.49 6.68
CA THR A 284 -15.88 -32.21 6.34
C THR A 284 -16.92 -31.32 5.64
N THR A 285 -16.54 -30.75 4.49
CA THR A 285 -17.57 -30.36 3.50
C THR A 285 -17.01 -30.69 2.13
N ARG A 286 -17.58 -31.79 1.59
CA ARG A 286 -17.38 -32.32 0.23
C ARG A 286 -17.93 -31.36 -0.81
#